data_675aac0a6c69908c102b703324bb2524
#
_entry.id   675aac0a6c69908c102b703324bb2524
#
_cell.length_a   1.000
_cell.length_b   1.000
_cell.length_c   1.000
_cell.angle_alpha   90.00
_cell.angle_beta   90.00
_cell.angle_gamma   90.00
#
_symmetry.space_group_name_H-M   'P 1'
#
loop_
_entity.id
_entity.type
_entity.pdbx_description
1 polymer ?
#
loop_
_entity_poly.entity_id
_entity_poly.type
_entity_poly.pdbx_seq_one_letter_code
_entity_poly.pdbx_strand_id
1 'polypeptide(L)'
;MLRLTKHHGLGNDFLVALADQNPELTIDPELARSLCDRHRGIGADGLILSFPPSEEGNDACMVLLNADGSEAEISGNGIRCLGQALLRHEGRSEGDLRIETAGGVRQLRTVRGSADQEIWIQVDMGAATAGPELGTLSQDFPALHRGTFNIGNPHLVLVLESEDQLQQLDLAGVGQHLESEYSEGINVEFVYVDSTDHMQLLVWERGAGITEACGSGATVAAAAAHSMGLVGEQVRVSMPGGEAQVSISDSTLLLTGPSVFIAEVTVLLPEVTVS
;
A
#
# COMPACT_ATOMS: atom_id res chain seq x y z
N MET A 1 -24.48 -12.84 7.78
CA MET A 1 -24.29 -12.07 6.55
C MET A 1 -23.18 -11.08 6.80
N LEU A 2 -22.20 -10.98 5.89
CA LEU A 2 -21.08 -10.02 5.97
C LEU A 2 -21.25 -8.96 4.88
N ARG A 3 -21.21 -7.68 5.26
CA ARG A 3 -21.30 -6.53 4.35
C ARG A 3 -19.90 -5.98 4.10
N LEU A 4 -19.57 -5.84 2.84
CA LEU A 4 -18.26 -5.38 2.38
C LEU A 4 -18.43 -4.28 1.33
N THR A 5 -17.42 -3.43 1.22
CA THR A 5 -17.22 -2.61 0.03
C THR A 5 -15.93 -3.05 -0.66
N LYS A 6 -15.89 -2.91 -2.00
CA LYS A 6 -14.69 -3.19 -2.79
C LYS A 6 -14.14 -1.90 -3.36
N HIS A 7 -12.84 -1.69 -3.19
CA HIS A 7 -12.12 -0.51 -3.62
C HIS A 7 -10.79 -0.91 -4.26
N HIS A 8 -10.17 0.01 -5.00
CA HIS A 8 -8.76 -0.11 -5.37
C HIS A 8 -8.03 1.22 -5.29
N GLY A 9 -6.73 1.16 -5.02
CA GLY A 9 -5.79 2.25 -5.19
C GLY A 9 -4.76 1.85 -6.25
N LEU A 10 -4.82 2.44 -7.45
CA LEU A 10 -3.88 2.16 -8.53
C LEU A 10 -3.81 0.66 -8.91
N GLY A 11 -4.97 0.00 -9.06
CA GLY A 11 -5.05 -1.42 -9.42
C GLY A 11 -4.94 -2.39 -8.24
N ASN A 12 -4.29 -2.01 -7.14
CA ASN A 12 -4.23 -2.81 -5.92
C ASN A 12 -5.57 -2.77 -5.18
N ASP A 13 -6.31 -3.89 -5.16
CA ASP A 13 -7.73 -3.93 -4.79
C ASP A 13 -7.98 -4.60 -3.43
N PHE A 14 -8.93 -4.03 -2.68
CA PHE A 14 -9.23 -4.45 -1.33
C PHE A 14 -10.73 -4.62 -1.10
N LEU A 15 -11.08 -5.62 -0.28
CA LEU A 15 -12.36 -5.72 0.38
C LEU A 15 -12.28 -5.00 1.73
N VAL A 16 -13.27 -4.18 2.04
CA VAL A 16 -13.33 -3.43 3.31
C VAL A 16 -14.56 -3.83 4.09
N ALA A 17 -14.39 -4.30 5.32
CA ALA A 17 -15.43 -4.61 6.29
C ALA A 17 -15.39 -3.61 7.45
N LEU A 18 -16.48 -2.89 7.68
CA LEU A 18 -16.63 -1.99 8.83
C LEU A 18 -17.36 -2.71 9.98
N ALA A 19 -16.81 -2.67 11.19
CA ALA A 19 -17.34 -3.39 12.35
C ALA A 19 -18.75 -2.90 12.74
N ASP A 20 -19.10 -1.64 12.56
CA ASP A 20 -20.43 -1.11 12.84
C ASP A 20 -21.51 -1.66 11.89
N GLN A 21 -21.14 -2.09 10.68
CA GLN A 21 -22.02 -2.82 9.76
C GLN A 21 -21.99 -4.34 9.97
N ASN A 22 -20.99 -4.84 10.69
CA ASN A 22 -20.70 -6.25 10.92
C ASN A 22 -20.38 -6.50 12.41
N PRO A 23 -21.37 -6.54 13.34
CA PRO A 23 -21.13 -6.61 14.78
C PRO A 23 -20.37 -7.85 15.24
N GLU A 24 -20.38 -8.93 14.44
CA GLU A 24 -19.68 -10.19 14.72
C GLU A 24 -18.34 -10.28 13.98
N LEU A 25 -17.84 -9.16 13.44
CA LEU A 25 -16.56 -9.13 12.71
C LEU A 25 -15.41 -9.50 13.62
N THR A 26 -14.61 -10.46 13.18
CA THR A 26 -13.39 -10.90 13.87
C THR A 26 -12.24 -11.00 12.88
N ILE A 27 -11.01 -10.96 13.40
CA ILE A 27 -9.80 -11.20 12.60
C ILE A 27 -9.75 -12.71 12.31
N ASP A 28 -9.98 -13.07 11.04
CA ASP A 28 -10.00 -14.47 10.59
C ASP A 28 -9.21 -14.62 9.26
N PRO A 29 -7.98 -15.17 9.32
CA PRO A 29 -7.17 -15.43 8.12
C PRO A 29 -7.84 -16.35 7.09
N GLU A 30 -8.64 -17.33 7.52
CA GLU A 30 -9.35 -18.23 6.59
C GLU A 30 -10.46 -17.48 5.84
N LEU A 31 -11.14 -16.56 6.50
CA LEU A 31 -12.11 -15.69 5.87
C LEU A 31 -11.43 -14.81 4.80
N ALA A 32 -10.26 -14.23 5.11
CA ALA A 32 -9.50 -13.45 4.15
C ALA A 32 -9.12 -14.29 2.92
N ARG A 33 -8.55 -15.49 3.11
CA ARG A 33 -8.22 -16.40 2.00
C ARG A 33 -9.43 -16.73 1.14
N SER A 34 -10.56 -17.04 1.77
CA SER A 34 -11.80 -17.39 1.07
C SER A 34 -12.37 -16.23 0.27
N LEU A 35 -12.43 -15.03 0.84
CA LEU A 35 -13.01 -13.86 0.19
C LEU A 35 -12.09 -13.32 -0.92
N CYS A 36 -10.77 -13.37 -0.74
CA CYS A 36 -9.79 -12.84 -1.67
C CYS A 36 -9.51 -13.78 -2.87
N ASP A 37 -9.93 -15.06 -2.82
CA ASP A 37 -9.80 -15.97 -3.97
C ASP A 37 -10.54 -15.41 -5.18
N ARG A 38 -9.81 -15.12 -6.28
CA ARG A 38 -10.36 -14.49 -7.49
C ARG A 38 -11.25 -15.41 -8.31
N HIS A 39 -11.27 -16.72 -8.02
CA HIS A 39 -12.03 -17.73 -8.76
C HIS A 39 -13.18 -18.33 -7.94
N ARG A 40 -13.09 -18.33 -6.61
CA ARG A 40 -14.07 -18.97 -5.71
C ARG A 40 -14.65 -18.00 -4.70
N GLY A 41 -14.01 -16.84 -4.48
CA GLY A 41 -14.44 -15.75 -3.63
C GLY A 41 -14.92 -14.54 -4.44
N ILE A 42 -14.77 -13.35 -3.84
CA ILE A 42 -15.03 -12.07 -4.50
C ILE A 42 -13.78 -11.66 -5.31
N GLY A 43 -12.60 -12.06 -4.83
CA GLY A 43 -11.31 -11.69 -5.38
C GLY A 43 -10.83 -10.31 -4.92
N ALA A 44 -9.65 -10.27 -4.33
CA ALA A 44 -8.94 -9.04 -3.95
C ALA A 44 -7.49 -9.37 -3.59
N ASP A 45 -6.65 -8.34 -3.49
CA ASP A 45 -5.28 -8.46 -2.98
C ASP A 45 -5.26 -8.53 -1.44
N GLY A 46 -6.32 -8.04 -0.78
CA GLY A 46 -6.44 -8.13 0.66
C GLY A 46 -7.82 -7.79 1.20
N LEU A 47 -8.00 -8.13 2.48
CA LEU A 47 -9.18 -7.82 3.29
C LEU A 47 -8.80 -6.82 4.38
N ILE A 48 -9.46 -5.68 4.40
CA ILE A 48 -9.32 -4.65 5.41
C ILE A 48 -10.49 -4.74 6.38
N LEU A 49 -10.17 -4.88 7.68
CA LEU A 49 -11.12 -4.87 8.77
C LEU A 49 -10.98 -3.54 9.52
N SER A 50 -12.07 -2.82 9.69
CA SER A 50 -12.11 -1.57 10.45
C SER A 50 -12.85 -1.79 11.76
N PHE A 51 -12.15 -1.59 12.87
CA PHE A 51 -12.69 -1.65 14.21
C PHE A 51 -12.80 -0.24 14.83
N PRO A 52 -13.57 -0.07 15.92
CA PRO A 52 -13.52 1.14 16.72
C PRO A 52 -12.08 1.43 17.18
N PRO A 53 -11.68 2.71 17.25
CA PRO A 53 -10.34 3.07 17.69
C PRO A 53 -10.11 2.69 19.15
N SER A 54 -8.86 2.38 19.49
CA SER A 54 -8.45 2.06 20.88
C SER A 54 -8.13 3.32 21.69
N GLU A 55 -7.76 4.42 21.01
CA GLU A 55 -7.42 5.71 21.64
C GLU A 55 -8.39 6.80 21.23
N GLU A 56 -8.75 7.67 22.18
CA GLU A 56 -9.61 8.82 21.94
C GLU A 56 -8.96 9.79 20.95
N GLY A 57 -9.77 10.28 20.01
CA GLY A 57 -9.33 11.21 18.96
C GLY A 57 -8.86 10.54 17.67
N ASN A 58 -8.87 9.22 17.61
CA ASN A 58 -8.75 8.47 16.36
C ASN A 58 -10.15 8.06 15.85
N ASP A 59 -10.28 7.82 14.55
CA ASP A 59 -11.57 7.53 13.91
C ASP A 59 -11.80 6.03 13.75
N ALA A 60 -10.72 5.25 13.54
CA ALA A 60 -10.80 3.81 13.34
C ALA A 60 -9.47 3.10 13.68
N CYS A 61 -9.55 1.78 13.89
CA CYS A 61 -8.41 0.87 13.94
C CYS A 61 -8.47 -0.06 12.72
N MET A 62 -7.41 -0.08 11.92
CA MET A 62 -7.28 -0.88 10.71
C MET A 62 -6.49 -2.16 10.98
N VAL A 63 -7.04 -3.31 10.56
CA VAL A 63 -6.32 -4.56 10.41
C VAL A 63 -6.36 -4.94 8.92
N LEU A 64 -5.20 -5.23 8.34
CA LEU A 64 -5.07 -5.64 6.95
C LEU A 64 -4.59 -7.08 6.87
N LEU A 65 -5.37 -7.93 6.22
CA LEU A 65 -5.00 -9.29 5.87
C LEU A 65 -4.76 -9.38 4.35
N ASN A 66 -3.60 -9.89 3.97
CA ASN A 66 -3.28 -10.21 2.57
C ASN A 66 -4.19 -11.35 2.06
N ALA A 67 -4.20 -11.59 0.74
CA ALA A 67 -4.98 -12.67 0.13
C ALA A 67 -4.60 -14.08 0.63
N ASP A 68 -3.38 -14.27 1.14
CA ASP A 68 -2.91 -15.51 1.77
C ASP A 68 -3.29 -15.62 3.25
N GLY A 69 -3.97 -14.61 3.81
CA GLY A 69 -4.38 -14.54 5.20
C GLY A 69 -3.30 -14.04 6.16
N SER A 70 -2.10 -13.72 5.69
CA SER A 70 -1.07 -13.09 6.53
C SER A 70 -1.46 -11.64 6.87
N GLU A 71 -1.07 -11.17 8.06
CA GLU A 71 -1.28 -9.78 8.45
C GLU A 71 -0.21 -8.89 7.84
N ALA A 72 -0.62 -7.74 7.30
CA ALA A 72 0.28 -6.73 6.77
C ALA A 72 0.35 -5.53 7.72
N GLU A 73 1.58 -5.01 7.93
CA GLU A 73 1.84 -3.90 8.86
C GLU A 73 1.27 -2.57 8.36
N ILE A 74 1.41 -2.31 7.05
CA ILE A 74 0.95 -1.08 6.40
C ILE A 74 0.70 -1.32 4.90
N SER A 75 -0.29 -0.63 4.35
CA SER A 75 -0.49 -0.47 2.91
C SER A 75 -0.96 0.96 2.62
N GLY A 76 -0.16 1.70 1.88
CA GLY A 76 -0.52 3.05 1.44
C GLY A 76 -1.78 3.07 0.57
N ASN A 77 -1.97 2.05 -0.29
CA ASN A 77 -3.17 1.88 -1.10
C ASN A 77 -4.36 1.46 -0.23
N GLY A 78 -4.17 0.45 0.64
CA GLY A 78 -5.23 -0.07 1.50
C GLY A 78 -5.80 0.97 2.47
N ILE A 79 -4.94 1.78 3.09
CA ILE A 79 -5.42 2.80 4.03
C ILE A 79 -6.23 3.92 3.34
N ARG A 80 -5.90 4.26 2.06
CA ARG A 80 -6.74 5.17 1.27
C ARG A 80 -8.10 4.55 0.96
N CYS A 81 -8.13 3.25 0.63
CA CYS A 81 -9.38 2.50 0.42
C CYS A 81 -10.24 2.47 1.68
N LEU A 82 -9.64 2.26 2.86
CA LEU A 82 -10.35 2.37 4.13
C LEU A 82 -10.88 3.78 4.38
N GLY A 83 -10.05 4.80 4.16
CA GLY A 83 -10.47 6.20 4.30
C GLY A 83 -11.68 6.53 3.43
N GLN A 84 -11.69 6.09 2.16
CA GLN A 84 -12.84 6.23 1.27
C GLN A 84 -14.07 5.48 1.80
N ALA A 85 -13.90 4.24 2.28
CA ALA A 85 -15.02 3.44 2.81
C ALA A 85 -15.67 4.09 4.05
N LEU A 86 -14.85 4.64 4.96
CA LEU A 86 -15.34 5.35 6.15
C LEU A 86 -16.12 6.62 5.77
N LEU A 87 -15.53 7.48 4.93
CA LEU A 87 -16.19 8.71 4.47
C LEU A 87 -17.51 8.39 3.77
N ARG A 88 -17.52 7.38 2.89
CA ARG A 88 -18.72 6.93 2.19
C ARG A 88 -19.79 6.45 3.19
N HIS A 89 -19.41 5.63 4.17
CA HIS A 89 -20.31 5.11 5.20
C HIS A 89 -20.97 6.24 6.03
N GLU A 90 -20.21 7.27 6.35
CA GLU A 90 -20.66 8.45 7.08
C GLU A 90 -21.44 9.46 6.21
N GLY A 91 -21.58 9.20 4.90
CA GLY A 91 -22.19 10.13 3.95
C GLY A 91 -21.40 11.42 3.75
N ARG A 92 -20.11 11.39 3.96
CA ARG A 92 -19.17 12.51 3.79
C ARG A 92 -18.46 12.40 2.45
N SER A 93 -18.30 13.52 1.76
CA SER A 93 -17.54 13.60 0.50
C SER A 93 -16.06 13.92 0.73
N GLU A 94 -15.72 14.49 1.88
CA GLU A 94 -14.37 14.95 2.22
C GLU A 94 -14.14 14.95 3.73
N GLY A 95 -12.87 15.05 4.16
CA GLY A 95 -12.50 15.22 5.56
C GLY A 95 -11.11 14.66 5.88
N ASP A 96 -10.69 14.94 7.09
CA ASP A 96 -9.49 14.38 7.70
C ASP A 96 -9.91 13.17 8.53
N LEU A 97 -9.05 12.13 8.57
CA LEU A 97 -9.23 10.91 9.37
C LEU A 97 -7.91 10.56 10.06
N ARG A 98 -8.01 9.96 11.24
CA ARG A 98 -6.90 9.42 12.01
C ARG A 98 -7.13 7.92 12.20
N ILE A 99 -6.29 7.09 11.58
CA ILE A 99 -6.46 5.64 11.56
C ILE A 99 -5.30 4.98 12.30
N GLU A 100 -5.63 4.19 13.31
CA GLU A 100 -4.67 3.31 14.00
C GLU A 100 -4.32 2.14 13.08
N THR A 101 -3.03 1.83 12.95
CA THR A 101 -2.51 0.69 12.20
C THR A 101 -1.43 -0.02 13.01
N ALA A 102 -1.03 -1.23 12.61
CA ALA A 102 0.12 -1.91 13.21
C ALA A 102 1.42 -1.09 13.11
N GLY A 103 1.55 -0.23 12.08
CA GLY A 103 2.66 0.71 11.90
C GLY A 103 2.48 2.07 12.59
N GLY A 104 1.50 2.21 13.50
CA GLY A 104 1.16 3.45 14.24
C GLY A 104 -0.01 4.21 13.60
N VAL A 105 -0.34 5.38 14.18
CA VAL A 105 -1.44 6.22 13.70
C VAL A 105 -1.04 6.91 12.41
N ARG A 106 -1.94 6.85 11.41
CA ARG A 106 -1.79 7.56 10.13
C ARG A 106 -2.86 8.65 10.01
N GLN A 107 -2.44 9.82 9.54
CA GLN A 107 -3.36 10.93 9.24
C GLN A 107 -3.67 10.91 7.74
N LEU A 108 -4.93 10.96 7.42
CA LEU A 108 -5.45 11.02 6.07
C LEU A 108 -6.15 12.36 5.86
N ARG A 109 -5.98 12.93 4.67
CA ARG A 109 -6.69 14.13 4.24
C ARG A 109 -7.22 13.96 2.84
N THR A 110 -8.48 14.28 2.63
CA THR A 110 -9.06 14.37 1.29
C THR A 110 -8.46 15.55 0.53
N VAL A 111 -8.00 15.32 -0.70
CA VAL A 111 -7.44 16.35 -1.58
C VAL A 111 -8.44 16.79 -2.63
N ARG A 112 -9.13 15.83 -3.26
CA ARG A 112 -10.14 16.07 -4.31
C ARG A 112 -10.96 14.80 -4.57
N GLY A 113 -12.08 14.94 -5.29
CA GLY A 113 -12.91 13.82 -5.74
C GLY A 113 -14.13 13.59 -4.87
N SER A 114 -14.68 12.39 -4.91
CA SER A 114 -15.87 11.98 -4.15
C SER A 114 -15.72 10.57 -3.62
N ALA A 115 -16.13 10.35 -2.37
CA ALA A 115 -16.12 9.01 -1.76
C ALA A 115 -17.01 7.99 -2.49
N ASP A 116 -17.98 8.44 -3.28
CA ASP A 116 -18.88 7.58 -4.08
C ASP A 116 -18.27 7.10 -5.41
N GLN A 117 -17.14 7.63 -5.84
CA GLN A 117 -16.49 7.30 -7.11
C GLN A 117 -14.98 7.18 -6.93
N GLU A 118 -14.24 8.20 -7.35
CA GLU A 118 -12.81 8.35 -7.14
C GLU A 118 -12.56 9.51 -6.19
N ILE A 119 -11.72 9.29 -5.20
CA ILE A 119 -11.27 10.27 -4.25
C ILE A 119 -9.74 10.24 -4.16
N TRP A 120 -9.11 11.40 -4.11
CA TRP A 120 -7.68 11.51 -3.87
C TRP A 120 -7.43 11.81 -2.40
N ILE A 121 -6.67 10.93 -1.76
CA ILE A 121 -6.36 11.01 -0.34
C ILE A 121 -4.85 11.11 -0.16
N GLN A 122 -4.44 12.10 0.63
CA GLN A 122 -3.09 12.23 1.14
C GLN A 122 -2.99 11.48 2.46
N VAL A 123 -1.92 10.70 2.61
CA VAL A 123 -1.60 9.93 3.82
C VAL A 123 -0.25 10.38 4.35
N ASP A 124 -0.19 10.67 5.64
CA ASP A 124 1.09 10.85 6.34
C ASP A 124 1.72 9.46 6.58
N MET A 125 2.76 9.17 5.82
CA MET A 125 3.48 7.89 5.89
C MET A 125 4.54 7.86 7.00
N GLY A 126 4.80 9.01 7.66
CA GLY A 126 5.87 9.17 8.62
C GLY A 126 7.24 9.36 7.94
N ALA A 127 8.30 9.15 8.70
CA ALA A 127 9.66 9.28 8.21
C ALA A 127 10.23 7.92 7.78
N ALA A 128 10.95 7.89 6.69
CA ALA A 128 11.77 6.73 6.33
C ALA A 128 13.04 6.69 7.20
N THR A 129 13.41 5.50 7.62
CA THR A 129 14.63 5.23 8.39
C THR A 129 15.55 4.29 7.59
N ALA A 130 16.77 4.06 8.08
CA ALA A 130 17.67 3.08 7.47
C ALA A 130 17.05 1.68 7.55
N GLY A 131 17.10 0.94 6.45
CA GLY A 131 16.69 -0.45 6.35
C GLY A 131 17.79 -1.44 6.79
N PRO A 132 17.64 -2.73 6.47
CA PRO A 132 18.65 -3.74 6.73
C PRO A 132 19.96 -3.44 5.96
N GLU A 133 21.06 -4.10 6.31
CA GLU A 133 22.31 -3.99 5.55
C GLU A 133 22.12 -4.47 4.11
N LEU A 134 22.79 -3.79 3.16
CA LEU A 134 22.77 -4.22 1.76
C LEU A 134 23.46 -5.59 1.61
N GLY A 135 22.73 -6.53 1.05
CA GLY A 135 23.26 -7.83 0.71
C GLY A 135 24.19 -7.81 -0.50
N THR A 136 24.93 -8.89 -0.72
CA THR A 136 25.94 -8.99 -1.78
C THR A 136 25.32 -8.90 -3.17
N LEU A 137 24.19 -9.58 -3.41
CA LEU A 137 23.48 -9.54 -4.70
C LEU A 137 22.99 -8.11 -5.00
N SER A 138 22.46 -7.44 -3.97
CA SER A 138 22.00 -6.05 -4.08
C SER A 138 23.15 -5.10 -4.37
N GLN A 139 24.35 -5.34 -3.80
CA GLN A 139 25.56 -4.55 -4.08
C GLN A 139 26.06 -4.72 -5.51
N ASP A 140 25.98 -5.94 -6.05
CA ASP A 140 26.50 -6.28 -7.38
C ASP A 140 25.50 -5.97 -8.50
N PHE A 141 24.22 -5.70 -8.18
CA PHE A 141 23.21 -5.35 -9.18
C PHE A 141 23.58 -4.05 -9.92
N PRO A 142 23.47 -3.98 -11.25
CA PRO A 142 23.84 -2.79 -12.03
C PRO A 142 22.81 -1.66 -11.82
N ALA A 143 23.09 -0.76 -10.91
CA ALA A 143 22.30 0.43 -10.61
C ALA A 143 23.23 1.62 -10.34
N LEU A 144 22.78 2.84 -10.68
CA LEU A 144 23.47 4.10 -10.37
C LEU A 144 23.58 4.30 -8.85
N HIS A 145 22.46 4.08 -8.17
CA HIS A 145 22.37 4.20 -6.72
C HIS A 145 21.57 3.03 -6.15
N ARG A 146 21.86 2.69 -4.92
CA ARG A 146 21.16 1.65 -4.16
C ARG A 146 21.15 1.97 -2.68
N GLY A 147 20.10 1.53 -2.00
CA GLY A 147 19.97 1.69 -0.55
C GLY A 147 18.80 0.91 -0.01
N THR A 148 18.87 0.58 1.26
CA THR A 148 17.77 -0.04 2.00
C THR A 148 17.15 0.97 2.95
N PHE A 149 15.83 0.91 3.06
CA PHE A 149 15.02 1.83 3.85
C PHE A 149 13.92 1.08 4.59
N ASN A 150 13.34 1.72 5.60
CA ASN A 150 12.21 1.21 6.35
C ASN A 150 11.19 2.33 6.60
N ILE A 151 9.91 2.08 6.31
CA ILE A 151 8.79 2.99 6.55
C ILE A 151 7.63 2.26 7.28
N GLY A 152 7.97 1.26 8.08
CA GLY A 152 7.07 0.28 8.70
C GLY A 152 7.30 -1.12 8.14
N ASN A 153 7.84 -1.22 6.92
CA ASN A 153 8.30 -2.43 6.26
C ASN A 153 9.62 -2.17 5.51
N PRO A 154 10.45 -3.20 5.25
CA PRO A 154 11.75 -3.03 4.59
C PRO A 154 11.62 -2.90 3.07
N HIS A 155 12.48 -2.03 2.51
CA HIS A 155 12.56 -1.72 1.08
C HIS A 155 14.01 -1.67 0.60
N LEU A 156 14.28 -2.23 -0.59
CA LEU A 156 15.52 -2.09 -1.34
C LEU A 156 15.24 -1.19 -2.56
N VAL A 157 15.82 -0.01 -2.62
CA VAL A 157 15.65 0.92 -3.74
C VAL A 157 16.88 0.85 -4.64
N LEU A 158 16.66 0.61 -5.93
CA LEU A 158 17.66 0.51 -6.99
C LEU A 158 17.35 1.55 -8.07
N VAL A 159 18.17 2.60 -8.16
CA VAL A 159 18.03 3.63 -9.20
C VAL A 159 18.80 3.20 -10.43
N LEU A 160 18.10 3.04 -11.55
CA LEU A 160 18.62 2.53 -12.81
C LEU A 160 19.20 3.65 -13.68
N GLU A 161 20.07 3.29 -14.61
CA GLU A 161 20.76 4.22 -15.50
C GLU A 161 19.88 4.79 -16.61
N SER A 162 18.90 4.00 -17.08
CA SER A 162 18.06 4.36 -18.20
C SER A 162 16.67 3.75 -18.13
N GLU A 163 15.74 4.36 -18.84
CA GLU A 163 14.39 3.83 -19.03
C GLU A 163 14.40 2.47 -19.72
N ASP A 164 15.30 2.27 -20.70
CA ASP A 164 15.46 0.98 -21.39
C ASP A 164 15.80 -0.15 -20.40
N GLN A 165 16.65 0.14 -19.41
CA GLN A 165 16.98 -0.83 -18.36
C GLN A 165 15.75 -1.21 -17.52
N LEU A 166 14.90 -0.24 -17.19
CA LEU A 166 13.65 -0.49 -16.48
C LEU A 166 12.67 -1.30 -17.33
N GLN A 167 12.50 -0.95 -18.62
CA GLN A 167 11.57 -1.61 -19.54
C GLN A 167 11.97 -3.05 -19.91
N GLN A 168 13.27 -3.36 -19.93
CA GLN A 168 13.79 -4.67 -20.28
C GLN A 168 14.06 -5.58 -19.06
N LEU A 169 13.71 -5.10 -17.86
CA LEU A 169 13.96 -5.81 -16.61
C LEU A 169 13.12 -7.09 -16.54
N ASP A 170 13.76 -8.24 -16.29
CA ASP A 170 13.07 -9.44 -15.81
C ASP A 170 12.68 -9.24 -14.33
N LEU A 171 11.60 -8.47 -14.14
CA LEU A 171 11.13 -8.08 -12.81
C LEU A 171 10.88 -9.29 -11.89
N ALA A 172 10.31 -10.38 -12.43
CA ALA A 172 10.03 -11.57 -11.65
C ALA A 172 11.32 -12.27 -11.18
N GLY A 173 12.21 -12.58 -12.14
CA GLY A 173 13.44 -13.30 -11.83
C GLY A 173 14.38 -12.49 -10.94
N VAL A 174 14.58 -11.22 -11.27
CA VAL A 174 15.49 -10.33 -10.52
C VAL A 174 14.91 -9.97 -9.16
N GLY A 175 13.62 -9.61 -9.08
CA GLY A 175 12.98 -9.24 -7.81
C GLY A 175 13.00 -10.36 -6.80
N GLN A 176 12.59 -11.57 -7.21
CA GLN A 176 12.64 -12.77 -6.36
C GLN A 176 14.06 -13.10 -5.91
N HIS A 177 15.03 -12.96 -6.82
CA HIS A 177 16.44 -13.26 -6.52
C HIS A 177 16.98 -12.30 -5.46
N LEU A 178 16.75 -10.99 -5.60
CA LEU A 178 17.18 -9.98 -4.64
C LEU A 178 16.45 -10.10 -3.28
N GLU A 179 15.13 -10.37 -3.28
CA GLU A 179 14.39 -10.62 -2.04
C GLU A 179 14.97 -11.80 -1.25
N SER A 180 15.37 -12.89 -1.95
CA SER A 180 15.88 -14.11 -1.32
C SER A 180 17.14 -13.93 -0.48
N GLU A 181 17.85 -12.82 -0.65
CA GLU A 181 19.03 -12.45 0.14
C GLU A 181 18.66 -12.01 1.58
N TYR A 182 17.40 -11.61 1.79
CA TYR A 182 16.91 -11.10 3.07
C TYR A 182 16.00 -12.13 3.76
N SER A 183 16.39 -12.62 4.94
CA SER A 183 15.69 -13.70 5.67
C SER A 183 14.23 -13.38 6.01
N GLU A 184 13.93 -12.09 6.26
CA GLU A 184 12.58 -11.58 6.54
C GLU A 184 11.85 -11.14 5.27
N GLY A 185 12.48 -11.29 4.08
CA GLY A 185 12.04 -10.71 2.84
C GLY A 185 12.19 -9.18 2.79
N ILE A 186 12.11 -8.63 1.59
CA ILE A 186 12.20 -7.18 1.36
C ILE A 186 11.40 -6.82 0.10
N ASN A 187 10.77 -5.63 0.08
CA ASN A 187 10.24 -5.08 -1.16
C ASN A 187 11.40 -4.54 -2.00
N VAL A 188 11.37 -4.75 -3.32
CA VAL A 188 12.44 -4.30 -4.22
C VAL A 188 11.86 -3.31 -5.22
N GLU A 189 12.33 -2.08 -5.17
CA GLU A 189 11.93 -0.96 -6.02
C GLU A 189 12.98 -0.69 -7.09
N PHE A 190 12.59 -0.82 -8.35
CA PHE A 190 13.40 -0.45 -9.50
C PHE A 190 12.92 0.89 -10.03
N VAL A 191 13.79 1.89 -9.99
CA VAL A 191 13.45 3.29 -10.22
C VAL A 191 14.23 3.85 -11.40
N TYR A 192 13.54 4.53 -12.30
CA TYR A 192 14.16 5.42 -13.28
C TYR A 192 13.68 6.86 -13.04
N VAL A 193 14.62 7.78 -12.90
CA VAL A 193 14.34 9.21 -12.72
C VAL A 193 14.51 9.91 -14.05
N ASP A 194 13.42 10.44 -14.61
CA ASP A 194 13.44 11.12 -15.89
C ASP A 194 13.45 12.67 -15.78
N SER A 195 13.04 13.20 -14.61
CA SER A 195 13.12 14.63 -14.31
C SER A 195 13.20 14.87 -12.79
N THR A 196 13.43 16.12 -12.38
CA THR A 196 13.50 16.49 -10.97
C THR A 196 12.18 16.40 -10.23
N ASP A 197 11.06 16.20 -10.92
CA ASP A 197 9.71 16.10 -10.36
C ASP A 197 8.97 14.82 -10.78
N HIS A 198 9.64 13.90 -11.49
CA HIS A 198 9.01 12.67 -11.97
C HIS A 198 9.97 11.49 -12.00
N MET A 199 9.45 10.32 -11.64
CA MET A 199 10.14 9.03 -11.75
C MET A 199 9.16 7.90 -12.11
N GLN A 200 9.69 6.84 -12.71
CA GLN A 200 9.00 5.59 -13.00
C GLN A 200 9.45 4.54 -11.99
N LEU A 201 8.52 3.70 -11.56
CA LEU A 201 8.74 2.68 -10.54
C LEU A 201 8.13 1.35 -10.98
N LEU A 202 8.94 0.28 -10.94
CA LEU A 202 8.48 -1.10 -10.92
C LEU A 202 8.82 -1.71 -9.55
N VAL A 203 7.93 -2.56 -9.03
CA VAL A 203 8.10 -3.14 -7.70
C VAL A 203 7.92 -4.65 -7.72
N TRP A 204 8.76 -5.31 -6.95
CA TRP A 204 8.57 -6.67 -6.47
C TRP A 204 8.24 -6.59 -4.98
N GLU A 205 6.99 -6.87 -4.61
CA GLU A 205 6.56 -6.78 -3.22
C GLU A 205 6.82 -8.09 -2.45
N ARG A 206 7.33 -7.96 -1.24
CA ARG A 206 7.54 -9.04 -0.29
C ARG A 206 6.26 -9.87 -0.11
N GLY A 207 6.34 -11.15 -0.45
CA GLY A 207 5.24 -12.10 -0.29
C GLY A 207 4.12 -12.00 -1.34
N ALA A 208 4.06 -10.94 -2.14
CA ALA A 208 3.05 -10.75 -3.18
C ALA A 208 3.63 -10.86 -4.61
N GLY A 209 4.92 -10.58 -4.78
CA GLY A 209 5.57 -10.59 -6.08
C GLY A 209 5.32 -9.32 -6.88
N ILE A 210 5.03 -9.44 -8.18
CA ILE A 210 4.75 -8.29 -9.03
C ILE A 210 3.37 -7.73 -8.72
N THR A 211 3.32 -6.43 -8.38
CA THR A 211 2.08 -5.67 -8.19
C THR A 211 2.06 -4.45 -9.10
N GLU A 212 0.86 -3.92 -9.36
CA GLU A 212 0.71 -2.75 -10.23
C GLU A 212 1.08 -1.44 -9.53
N ALA A 213 1.05 -1.40 -8.20
CA ALA A 213 1.40 -0.21 -7.41
C ALA A 213 1.67 -0.55 -5.94
N CYS A 214 2.76 -0.01 -5.40
CA CYS A 214 3.12 -0.07 -3.99
C CYS A 214 3.25 1.34 -3.41
N GLY A 215 2.37 1.71 -2.47
CA GLY A 215 2.35 3.04 -1.87
C GLY A 215 3.55 3.32 -0.98
N SER A 216 3.95 2.37 -0.12
CA SER A 216 5.16 2.48 0.71
C SER A 216 6.42 2.50 -0.16
N GLY A 217 6.49 1.63 -1.18
CA GLY A 217 7.58 1.60 -2.14
C GLY A 217 7.76 2.93 -2.89
N ALA A 218 6.66 3.50 -3.42
CA ALA A 218 6.68 4.82 -4.08
C ALA A 218 7.19 5.92 -3.14
N THR A 219 6.75 5.89 -1.87
CA THR A 219 7.14 6.87 -0.87
C THR A 219 8.64 6.79 -0.53
N VAL A 220 9.13 5.58 -0.29
CA VAL A 220 10.55 5.34 0.03
C VAL A 220 11.45 5.62 -1.16
N ALA A 221 11.04 5.21 -2.36
CA ALA A 221 11.79 5.45 -3.58
C ALA A 221 11.97 6.94 -3.87
N ALA A 222 10.90 7.75 -3.69
CA ALA A 222 10.99 9.20 -3.82
C ALA A 222 11.90 9.83 -2.77
N ALA A 223 11.80 9.40 -1.50
CA ALA A 223 12.68 9.88 -0.43
C ALA A 223 14.15 9.52 -0.68
N ALA A 224 14.42 8.30 -1.15
CA ALA A 224 15.75 7.86 -1.55
C ALA A 224 16.33 8.71 -2.69
N ALA A 225 15.57 8.88 -3.79
CA ALA A 225 15.99 9.69 -4.92
C ALA A 225 16.23 11.16 -4.52
N HIS A 226 15.42 11.71 -3.61
CA HIS A 226 15.59 13.05 -3.07
C HIS A 226 16.88 13.17 -2.25
N SER A 227 17.16 12.22 -1.37
CA SER A 227 18.37 12.20 -0.56
C SER A 227 19.67 12.12 -1.40
N MET A 228 19.55 11.56 -2.61
CA MET A 228 20.62 11.47 -3.61
C MET A 228 20.71 12.74 -4.50
N GLY A 229 19.82 13.72 -4.31
CA GLY A 229 19.77 14.96 -5.10
C GLY A 229 19.23 14.77 -6.52
N LEU A 230 18.54 13.67 -6.81
CA LEU A 230 18.01 13.35 -8.13
C LEU A 230 16.65 13.98 -8.39
N VAL A 231 15.82 14.13 -7.35
CA VAL A 231 14.48 14.74 -7.42
C VAL A 231 14.31 15.82 -6.35
N GLY A 232 13.32 16.71 -6.54
CA GLY A 232 12.91 17.74 -5.58
C GLY A 232 11.99 17.21 -4.48
N GLU A 233 11.37 18.13 -3.73
CA GLU A 233 10.46 17.80 -2.61
C GLU A 233 9.07 17.33 -3.06
N GLN A 234 8.71 17.53 -4.32
CA GLN A 234 7.42 17.13 -4.91
C GLN A 234 7.69 16.21 -6.08
N VAL A 235 7.30 14.95 -5.96
CA VAL A 235 7.62 13.92 -6.95
C VAL A 235 6.38 13.18 -7.38
N ARG A 236 6.15 13.09 -8.69
CA ARG A 236 5.18 12.19 -9.30
C ARG A 236 5.86 10.85 -9.54
N VAL A 237 5.21 9.79 -9.12
CA VAL A 237 5.69 8.41 -9.26
C VAL A 237 4.74 7.64 -10.14
N SER A 238 5.17 7.35 -11.37
CA SER A 238 4.43 6.52 -12.31
C SER A 238 4.72 5.03 -12.08
N MET A 239 3.67 4.26 -11.92
CA MET A 239 3.67 2.81 -11.74
C MET A 239 2.74 2.17 -12.77
N PRO A 240 2.79 0.85 -13.02
CA PRO A 240 1.87 0.19 -13.96
C PRO A 240 0.39 0.47 -13.70
N GLY A 241 -0.04 0.55 -12.44
CA GLY A 241 -1.41 0.84 -12.03
C GLY A 241 -1.81 2.32 -12.10
N GLY A 242 -0.88 3.23 -12.36
CA GLY A 242 -1.12 4.67 -12.45
C GLY A 242 -0.12 5.53 -11.68
N GLU A 243 -0.53 6.77 -11.36
CA GLU A 243 0.36 7.77 -10.78
C GLU A 243 -0.03 8.10 -9.33
N ALA A 244 0.99 8.20 -8.47
CA ALA A 244 0.90 8.78 -7.13
C ALA A 244 1.81 10.00 -7.02
N GLN A 245 1.60 10.82 -5.99
CA GLN A 245 2.44 11.98 -5.68
C GLN A 245 3.03 11.80 -4.28
N VAL A 246 4.32 12.07 -4.16
CA VAL A 246 5.03 12.06 -2.88
C VAL A 246 5.52 13.48 -2.60
N SER A 247 5.16 13.99 -1.41
CA SER A 247 5.69 15.24 -0.88
C SER A 247 6.66 14.93 0.26
N ILE A 248 7.87 15.45 0.15
CA ILE A 248 8.98 15.17 1.06
C ILE A 248 9.21 16.41 1.92
N SER A 249 9.28 16.22 3.23
CA SER A 249 9.68 17.25 4.17
C SER A 249 10.70 16.71 5.17
N ASP A 250 11.33 17.58 5.96
CA ASP A 250 12.31 17.19 6.97
C ASP A 250 11.75 16.25 8.04
N SER A 251 10.45 16.24 8.26
CA SER A 251 9.80 15.52 9.37
C SER A 251 8.93 14.36 8.93
N THR A 252 8.42 14.37 7.70
CA THR A 252 7.50 13.34 7.23
C THR A 252 7.42 13.26 5.72
N LEU A 253 6.93 12.11 5.23
CA LEU A 253 6.66 11.81 3.84
C LEU A 253 5.14 11.71 3.65
N LEU A 254 4.59 12.48 2.71
CA LEU A 254 3.17 12.48 2.41
C LEU A 254 2.93 11.80 1.07
N LEU A 255 2.16 10.70 1.08
CA LEU A 255 1.74 10.00 -0.13
C LEU A 255 0.33 10.45 -0.52
N THR A 256 0.17 10.97 -1.73
CA THR A 256 -1.14 11.34 -2.28
C THR A 256 -1.46 10.46 -3.48
N GLY A 257 -2.61 9.79 -3.45
CA GLY A 257 -3.04 8.92 -4.54
C GLY A 257 -4.54 8.69 -4.54
N PRO A 258 -5.07 8.09 -5.63
CA PRO A 258 -6.49 7.78 -5.74
C PRO A 258 -6.90 6.58 -4.88
N SER A 259 -8.16 6.59 -4.51
CA SER A 259 -8.95 5.42 -4.13
C SER A 259 -10.24 5.44 -4.91
N VAL A 260 -10.62 4.31 -5.50
CA VAL A 260 -11.79 4.17 -6.36
C VAL A 260 -12.74 3.15 -5.73
N PHE A 261 -13.97 3.57 -5.48
CA PHE A 261 -15.04 2.67 -5.08
C PHE A 261 -15.49 1.83 -6.28
N ILE A 262 -15.60 0.51 -6.10
CA ILE A 262 -16.00 -0.44 -7.15
C ILE A 262 -17.42 -0.93 -6.92
N ALA A 263 -17.71 -1.49 -5.72
CA ALA A 263 -18.97 -2.15 -5.44
C ALA A 263 -19.26 -2.31 -3.94
N GLU A 264 -20.55 -2.48 -3.61
CA GLU A 264 -20.99 -3.05 -2.34
C GLU A 264 -21.28 -4.54 -2.53
N VAL A 265 -20.87 -5.35 -1.54
CA VAL A 265 -21.00 -6.79 -1.59
C VAL A 265 -21.61 -7.30 -0.29
N THR A 266 -22.57 -8.20 -0.39
CA THR A 266 -23.11 -8.94 0.76
C THR A 266 -22.79 -10.41 0.60
N VAL A 267 -22.06 -10.98 1.56
CA VAL A 267 -21.69 -12.39 1.59
C VAL A 267 -22.57 -13.14 2.56
N LEU A 268 -23.17 -14.25 2.10
CA LEU A 268 -23.88 -15.19 2.96
C LEU A 268 -22.84 -16.16 3.55
N LEU A 269 -22.44 -15.92 4.80
CA LEU A 269 -21.58 -16.87 5.50
C LEU A 269 -22.41 -18.13 5.82
N PRO A 270 -21.80 -19.34 5.70
CA PRO A 270 -22.47 -20.57 6.15
C PRO A 270 -22.81 -20.45 7.64
N GLU A 271 -23.98 -20.96 8.03
CA GLU A 271 -24.32 -21.07 9.46
C GLU A 271 -23.28 -21.96 10.15
N VAL A 272 -22.59 -21.43 11.15
CA VAL A 272 -21.75 -22.26 12.03
C VAL A 272 -22.69 -23.13 12.83
N THR A 273 -22.86 -24.38 12.42
CA THR A 273 -23.50 -25.38 13.26
C THR A 273 -22.57 -25.63 14.44
N VAL A 274 -22.87 -25.00 15.57
CA VAL A 274 -22.25 -25.35 16.86
C VAL A 274 -22.74 -26.76 17.18
N SER A 275 -21.86 -27.75 16.99
CA SER A 275 -22.06 -29.13 17.40
C SER A 275 -21.69 -29.35 18.88
#